data_90921372d56403a8e7b0b1357e38278b
#
_entry.id   90921372d56403a8e7b0b1357e38278b
#
_cell.length_a   1.000
_cell.length_b   1.000
_cell.length_c   1.000
_cell.angle_alpha   90.00
_cell.angle_beta   90.00
_cell.angle_gamma   90.00
#
_symmetry.space_group_name_H-M   'P 1'
#
loop_
_entity.id
_entity.type
_entity.pdbx_description
1 polymer ?
#
loop_
_entity_poly.entity_id
_entity_poly.type
_entity_poly.pdbx_seq_one_letter_code
_entity_poly.pdbx_strand_id
1 'polypeptide(L)'
;MTSPATPPEFLTNGPADAPLTFAFAHGAGAPMDTPFMNFFADNLAARGWRVSRFEFPYMARRRREPKRTPPDRQAVLLATWQAVIEALSVSGGPQRLVIGGKSMGGRMASLVADEAGVAGLACLGYPFHPAGKPERLRTEHLAPLKTPCLICQGTRDSLGNWDEVGGYDLSPAIRLHWAEDGDHDLKPRKASGRSTEQNWTEAVEALDGFFRSLA
;
A
#
# COMPACT_ATOMS: atom_id res chain seq x y z
N MET A 1 3.63 26.25 -14.12
CA MET A 1 3.86 24.80 -14.33
C MET A 1 4.91 24.39 -13.33
N THR A 2 4.56 23.58 -12.32
CA THR A 2 5.54 23.02 -11.38
C THR A 2 6.38 22.00 -12.13
N SER A 3 7.70 22.08 -12.03
CA SER A 3 8.61 21.07 -12.59
C SER A 3 8.19 19.68 -12.09
N PRO A 4 8.25 18.64 -12.94
CA PRO A 4 7.94 17.29 -12.51
C PRO A 4 8.83 16.90 -11.30
N ALA A 5 8.24 16.26 -10.32
CA ALA A 5 8.98 15.81 -9.15
C ALA A 5 10.02 14.76 -9.59
N THR A 6 11.24 14.88 -9.11
CA THR A 6 12.27 13.85 -9.38
C THR A 6 11.82 12.55 -8.71
N PRO A 7 11.85 11.39 -9.41
CA PRO A 7 11.51 10.12 -8.79
C PRO A 7 12.47 9.79 -7.64
N PRO A 8 11.96 9.19 -6.56
CA PRO A 8 12.79 8.77 -5.44
C PRO A 8 13.70 7.59 -5.82
N GLU A 9 14.71 7.33 -5.00
CA GLU A 9 15.49 6.09 -5.08
C GLU A 9 14.61 4.87 -4.77
N PHE A 10 14.83 3.77 -5.51
CA PHE A 10 14.09 2.54 -5.32
C PHE A 10 14.93 1.46 -4.65
N LEU A 11 14.34 0.79 -3.67
CA LEU A 11 14.82 -0.50 -3.16
C LEU A 11 13.99 -1.61 -3.81
N THR A 12 14.59 -2.36 -4.73
CA THR A 12 13.89 -3.31 -5.58
C THR A 12 14.27 -4.74 -5.25
N ASN A 13 13.27 -5.62 -5.14
CA ASN A 13 13.39 -7.07 -4.97
C ASN A 13 12.71 -7.78 -6.16
N GLY A 14 13.16 -8.98 -6.47
CA GLY A 14 12.57 -9.83 -7.51
C GLY A 14 13.12 -9.59 -8.92
N PRO A 15 12.65 -10.39 -9.90
CA PRO A 15 13.20 -10.41 -11.25
C PRO A 15 12.86 -9.11 -12.02
N ALA A 16 13.76 -8.72 -12.91
CA ALA A 16 13.58 -7.52 -13.73
C ALA A 16 12.51 -7.69 -14.82
N ASP A 17 12.29 -8.90 -15.26
CA ASP A 17 11.34 -9.33 -16.30
C ASP A 17 10.00 -9.82 -15.75
N ALA A 18 9.70 -9.57 -14.47
CA ALA A 18 8.42 -9.92 -13.87
C ALA A 18 7.24 -9.37 -14.69
N PRO A 19 6.12 -10.10 -14.79
CA PRO A 19 4.95 -9.66 -15.56
C PRO A 19 4.33 -8.37 -15.01
N LEU A 20 4.41 -8.17 -13.70
CA LEU A 20 3.96 -6.97 -13.00
C LEU A 20 5.03 -6.46 -12.04
N THR A 21 5.06 -5.14 -11.85
CA THR A 21 5.83 -4.48 -10.79
C THR A 21 4.88 -3.94 -9.72
N PHE A 22 5.15 -4.26 -8.46
CA PHE A 22 4.46 -3.65 -7.32
C PHE A 22 5.27 -2.45 -6.79
N ALA A 23 4.77 -1.24 -7.01
CA ALA A 23 5.28 -0.03 -6.36
C ALA A 23 4.74 0.04 -4.95
N PHE A 24 5.59 -0.16 -3.96
CA PHE A 24 5.21 -0.40 -2.57
C PHE A 24 5.66 0.71 -1.63
N ALA A 25 4.73 1.60 -1.27
CA ALA A 25 4.99 2.75 -0.40
C ALA A 25 4.87 2.39 1.09
N HIS A 26 5.72 3.02 1.90
CA HIS A 26 5.69 2.90 3.36
C HIS A 26 4.54 3.69 4.02
N GLY A 27 4.27 3.40 5.30
CA GLY A 27 3.33 4.15 6.13
C GLY A 27 3.91 5.46 6.68
N ALA A 28 3.08 6.23 7.39
CA ALA A 28 3.47 7.57 7.89
C ALA A 28 4.61 7.55 8.92
N GLY A 29 4.74 6.47 9.68
CA GLY A 29 5.60 6.40 10.86
C GLY A 29 6.97 5.78 10.66
N ALA A 30 7.17 5.00 9.57
CA ALA A 30 8.31 4.11 9.44
C ALA A 30 8.80 4.02 7.98
N PRO A 31 10.11 3.77 7.75
CA PRO A 31 10.73 3.75 6.44
C PRO A 31 10.37 2.49 5.62
N MET A 32 10.85 2.45 4.36
CA MET A 32 10.56 1.39 3.38
C MET A 32 11.25 0.03 3.66
N ASP A 33 12.13 -0.05 4.65
CA ASP A 33 12.96 -1.21 4.99
C ASP A 33 12.68 -1.77 6.39
N THR A 34 11.48 -1.51 6.93
CA THR A 34 11.04 -2.13 8.19
C THR A 34 10.86 -3.64 8.04
N PRO A 35 10.85 -4.41 9.15
CA PRO A 35 10.57 -5.86 9.10
C PRO A 35 9.26 -6.18 8.36
N PHE A 36 8.20 -5.36 8.54
CA PHE A 36 6.95 -5.49 7.81
C PHE A 36 7.16 -5.34 6.28
N MET A 37 7.78 -4.24 5.86
CA MET A 37 8.01 -3.95 4.44
C MET A 37 8.93 -4.98 3.78
N ASN A 38 9.97 -5.41 4.50
CA ASN A 38 10.89 -6.45 4.02
C ASN A 38 10.17 -7.78 3.84
N PHE A 39 9.38 -8.22 4.83
CA PHE A 39 8.65 -9.48 4.76
C PHE A 39 7.79 -9.55 3.49
N PHE A 40 6.97 -8.53 3.22
CA PHE A 40 6.10 -8.53 2.04
C PHE A 40 6.92 -8.45 0.74
N ALA A 41 7.95 -7.61 0.69
CA ALA A 41 8.78 -7.48 -0.50
C ALA A 41 9.54 -8.77 -0.84
N ASP A 42 10.14 -9.41 0.15
CA ASP A 42 10.93 -10.62 -0.05
C ASP A 42 10.03 -11.82 -0.43
N ASN A 43 8.90 -11.98 0.23
CA ASN A 43 7.97 -13.08 -0.06
C ASN A 43 7.25 -12.94 -1.41
N LEU A 44 6.93 -11.73 -1.84
CA LEU A 44 6.39 -11.49 -3.18
C LEU A 44 7.48 -11.68 -4.26
N ALA A 45 8.69 -11.22 -4.01
CA ALA A 45 9.83 -11.45 -4.91
C ALA A 45 10.15 -12.94 -5.09
N ALA A 46 10.08 -13.73 -4.02
CA ALA A 46 10.24 -15.18 -4.07
C ALA A 46 9.15 -15.89 -4.91
N ARG A 47 7.99 -15.24 -5.14
CA ARG A 47 6.90 -15.70 -6.01
C ARG A 47 7.00 -15.21 -7.45
N GLY A 48 8.10 -14.51 -7.79
CA GLY A 48 8.39 -14.03 -9.14
C GLY A 48 7.88 -12.60 -9.43
N TRP A 49 7.41 -11.88 -8.43
CA TRP A 49 6.97 -10.49 -8.61
C TRP A 49 8.14 -9.51 -8.41
N ARG A 50 8.16 -8.43 -9.19
CA ARG A 50 9.06 -7.31 -8.95
C ARG A 50 8.42 -6.35 -7.95
N VAL A 51 9.10 -6.08 -6.84
CA VAL A 51 8.63 -5.15 -5.81
C VAL A 51 9.60 -3.99 -5.70
N SER A 52 9.15 -2.79 -6.04
CA SER A 52 9.94 -1.55 -5.97
C SER A 52 9.42 -0.68 -4.83
N ARG A 53 10.19 -0.62 -3.75
CA ARG A 53 9.90 0.21 -2.58
C ARG A 53 10.57 1.56 -2.71
N PHE A 54 9.93 2.61 -2.19
CA PHE A 54 10.46 3.97 -2.20
C PHE A 54 10.08 4.74 -0.94
N GLU A 55 10.71 5.87 -0.72
CA GLU A 55 10.38 6.78 0.38
C GLU A 55 9.82 8.09 -0.12
N PHE A 56 8.77 8.56 0.56
CA PHE A 56 8.32 9.94 0.41
C PHE A 56 9.39 10.92 0.90
N PRO A 57 9.46 12.14 0.35
CA PRO A 57 10.55 13.08 0.63
C PRO A 57 10.80 13.33 2.12
N TYR A 58 9.74 13.42 2.95
CA TYR A 58 9.90 13.59 4.40
C TYR A 58 10.61 12.42 5.08
N MET A 59 10.41 11.19 4.58
CA MET A 59 11.04 9.99 5.16
C MET A 59 12.51 9.90 4.73
N ALA A 60 12.82 10.21 3.47
CA ALA A 60 14.20 10.33 3.00
C ALA A 60 14.99 11.41 3.78
N ARG A 61 14.34 12.53 4.11
CA ARG A 61 14.94 13.55 5.01
C ARG A 61 15.20 12.99 6.40
N ARG A 62 14.26 12.24 6.99
CA ARG A 62 14.43 11.63 8.34
C ARG A 62 15.63 10.69 8.44
N ARG A 63 16.05 10.07 7.33
CA ARG A 63 17.28 9.25 7.33
C ARG A 63 18.56 10.07 7.49
N ARG A 64 18.53 11.32 7.05
CA ARG A 64 19.69 12.22 7.03
C ARG A 64 19.73 13.18 8.21
N GLU A 65 18.58 13.45 8.79
CA GLU A 65 18.41 14.45 9.84
C GLU A 65 17.89 13.80 11.14
N PRO A 66 18.47 14.11 12.31
CA PRO A 66 18.03 13.54 13.59
C PRO A 66 16.62 14.01 14.00
N LYS A 67 16.10 15.09 13.41
CA LYS A 67 14.80 15.66 13.75
C LYS A 67 13.67 14.94 13.03
N ARG A 68 12.72 14.38 13.79
CA ARG A 68 11.51 13.80 13.21
C ARG A 68 10.59 14.90 12.66
N THR A 69 10.46 14.97 11.35
CA THR A 69 9.49 15.82 10.66
C THR A 69 8.16 15.08 10.50
N PRO A 70 7.01 15.74 10.55
CA PRO A 70 5.73 15.10 10.18
C PRO A 70 5.72 14.68 8.71
N PRO A 71 4.78 13.82 8.27
CA PRO A 71 4.56 13.56 6.86
C PRO A 71 4.36 14.85 6.06
N ASP A 72 4.83 14.86 4.82
CA ASP A 72 4.59 15.96 3.90
C ASP A 72 3.08 16.15 3.65
N ARG A 73 2.70 17.34 3.16
CA ARG A 73 1.32 17.62 2.75
C ARG A 73 0.89 16.69 1.62
N GLN A 74 -0.40 16.39 1.54
CA GLN A 74 -0.96 15.47 0.55
C GLN A 74 -0.48 15.77 -0.88
N ALA A 75 -0.45 17.01 -1.30
CA ALA A 75 -0.01 17.39 -2.65
C ALA A 75 1.43 16.89 -2.97
N VAL A 76 2.35 16.94 -2.00
CA VAL A 76 3.72 16.42 -2.17
C VAL A 76 3.73 14.90 -2.27
N LEU A 77 2.91 14.21 -1.46
CA LEU A 77 2.79 12.77 -1.49
C LEU A 77 2.20 12.27 -2.81
N LEU A 78 1.18 12.96 -3.34
CA LEU A 78 0.58 12.64 -4.64
C LEU A 78 1.56 12.92 -5.80
N ALA A 79 2.27 14.05 -5.78
CA ALA A 79 3.32 14.35 -6.77
C ALA A 79 4.44 13.30 -6.76
N THR A 80 4.80 12.79 -5.57
CA THR A 80 5.77 11.68 -5.46
C THR A 80 5.21 10.41 -6.11
N TRP A 81 3.95 10.06 -5.88
CA TRP A 81 3.30 8.92 -6.54
C TRP A 81 3.30 9.06 -8.06
N GLN A 82 2.99 10.24 -8.59
CA GLN A 82 3.03 10.51 -10.04
C GLN A 82 4.43 10.26 -10.62
N ALA A 83 5.47 10.78 -9.96
CA ALA A 83 6.86 10.57 -10.39
C ALA A 83 7.29 9.08 -10.30
N VAL A 84 6.82 8.34 -9.29
CA VAL A 84 7.06 6.89 -9.16
C VAL A 84 6.38 6.11 -10.28
N ILE A 85 5.11 6.41 -10.56
CA ILE A 85 4.35 5.76 -11.62
C ILE A 85 5.01 6.02 -12.98
N GLU A 86 5.38 7.26 -13.28
CA GLU A 86 6.08 7.63 -14.50
C GLU A 86 7.41 6.86 -14.63
N ALA A 87 8.24 6.84 -13.58
CA ALA A 87 9.53 6.17 -13.59
C ALA A 87 9.44 4.65 -13.77
N LEU A 88 8.43 3.99 -13.18
CA LEU A 88 8.25 2.54 -13.25
C LEU A 88 7.45 2.07 -14.47
N SER A 89 6.76 2.99 -15.17
CA SER A 89 5.98 2.67 -16.39
C SER A 89 6.80 2.61 -17.67
N VAL A 90 8.08 2.99 -17.65
CA VAL A 90 8.95 3.10 -18.84
C VAL A 90 9.06 1.79 -19.62
N SER A 91 9.02 0.63 -18.96
CA SER A 91 9.25 -0.68 -19.58
C SER A 91 7.98 -1.49 -19.89
N GLY A 92 6.81 -0.88 -19.98
CA GLY A 92 5.58 -1.65 -20.27
C GLY A 92 4.27 -0.91 -20.00
N GLY A 93 4.35 0.37 -19.72
CA GLY A 93 3.18 1.20 -19.41
C GLY A 93 2.63 0.96 -17.99
N PRO A 94 1.66 1.80 -17.59
CA PRO A 94 1.04 1.70 -16.27
C PRO A 94 0.22 0.41 -16.08
N GLN A 95 -0.19 -0.25 -17.17
CA GLN A 95 -0.94 -1.51 -17.16
C GLN A 95 -0.12 -2.71 -16.63
N ARG A 96 1.18 -2.56 -16.46
CA ARG A 96 2.07 -3.54 -15.81
C ARG A 96 2.47 -3.13 -14.40
N LEU A 97 1.78 -2.12 -13.83
CA LEU A 97 2.08 -1.58 -12.52
C LEU A 97 0.91 -1.79 -11.56
N VAL A 98 1.17 -2.43 -10.45
CA VAL A 98 0.33 -2.39 -9.25
C VAL A 98 0.91 -1.33 -8.33
N ILE A 99 0.10 -0.40 -7.88
CA ILE A 99 0.54 0.61 -6.90
C ILE A 99 -0.10 0.33 -5.55
N GLY A 100 0.50 0.81 -4.48
CA GLY A 100 -0.09 0.62 -3.17
C GLY A 100 0.90 0.76 -2.03
N GLY A 101 0.52 0.24 -0.86
CA GLY A 101 1.40 0.39 0.27
C GLY A 101 0.75 0.16 1.62
N LYS A 102 1.58 0.37 2.63
CA LYS A 102 1.17 0.33 4.03
C LYS A 102 0.47 1.63 4.40
N SER A 103 -0.73 1.52 4.99
CA SER A 103 -1.41 2.64 5.65
C SER A 103 -1.49 3.90 4.76
N MET A 104 -0.86 5.00 5.16
CA MET A 104 -0.81 6.25 4.40
C MET A 104 -0.33 6.04 2.94
N GLY A 105 0.65 5.17 2.74
CA GLY A 105 1.18 4.88 1.39
C GLY A 105 0.11 4.32 0.47
N GLY A 106 -0.66 3.33 0.93
CA GLY A 106 -1.78 2.75 0.20
C GLY A 106 -2.92 3.76 -0.02
N ARG A 107 -3.24 4.56 1.02
CA ARG A 107 -4.25 5.60 0.87
C ARG A 107 -3.85 6.66 -0.16
N MET A 108 -2.59 7.09 -0.22
CA MET A 108 -2.15 8.03 -1.25
C MET A 108 -2.19 7.41 -2.65
N ALA A 109 -1.84 6.13 -2.79
CA ALA A 109 -1.96 5.39 -4.04
C ALA A 109 -3.41 5.33 -4.54
N SER A 110 -4.37 5.09 -3.64
CA SER A 110 -5.79 5.00 -4.01
C SER A 110 -6.38 6.29 -4.60
N LEU A 111 -5.78 7.45 -4.29
CA LEU A 111 -6.22 8.75 -4.81
C LEU A 111 -5.76 9.01 -6.25
N VAL A 112 -4.81 8.25 -6.78
CA VAL A 112 -4.24 8.44 -8.13
C VAL A 112 -4.44 7.21 -9.04
N ALA A 113 -4.92 6.10 -8.51
CA ALA A 113 -4.96 4.82 -9.21
C ALA A 113 -5.78 4.88 -10.52
N ASP A 114 -6.99 5.41 -10.48
CA ASP A 114 -7.88 5.50 -11.64
C ASP A 114 -7.32 6.45 -12.71
N GLU A 115 -6.83 7.62 -12.32
CA GLU A 115 -6.25 8.61 -13.24
C GLU A 115 -4.97 8.07 -13.90
N ALA A 116 -4.17 7.34 -13.16
CA ALA A 116 -2.92 6.76 -13.63
C ALA A 116 -3.12 5.54 -14.57
N GLY A 117 -4.30 4.92 -14.58
CA GLY A 117 -4.61 3.75 -15.39
C GLY A 117 -3.73 2.54 -15.09
N VAL A 118 -3.37 2.34 -13.82
CA VAL A 118 -2.55 1.21 -13.37
C VAL A 118 -3.32 -0.11 -13.40
N ALA A 119 -2.61 -1.24 -13.45
CA ALA A 119 -3.20 -2.57 -13.44
C ALA A 119 -4.02 -2.86 -12.19
N GLY A 120 -3.57 -2.37 -11.04
CA GLY A 120 -4.24 -2.62 -9.77
C GLY A 120 -3.73 -1.77 -8.61
N LEU A 121 -4.48 -1.84 -7.52
CA LEU A 121 -4.19 -1.19 -6.24
C LEU A 121 -4.11 -2.23 -5.13
N ALA A 122 -3.03 -2.22 -4.33
CA ALA A 122 -2.85 -3.15 -3.22
C ALA A 122 -2.52 -2.42 -1.93
N CYS A 123 -3.39 -2.51 -0.92
CA CYS A 123 -3.24 -1.79 0.35
C CYS A 123 -3.10 -2.76 1.52
N LEU A 124 -2.22 -2.43 2.46
CA LEU A 124 -1.97 -3.18 3.69
C LEU A 124 -2.28 -2.29 4.90
N GLY A 125 -3.38 -2.60 5.62
CA GLY A 125 -3.87 -1.76 6.70
C GLY A 125 -4.32 -0.39 6.19
N TYR A 126 -5.42 -0.34 5.45
CA TYR A 126 -5.95 0.92 4.92
C TYR A 126 -6.53 1.79 6.06
N PRO A 127 -6.14 3.07 6.16
CA PRO A 127 -6.64 3.95 7.21
C PRO A 127 -7.97 4.60 6.78
N PHE A 128 -9.09 3.89 6.92
CA PHE A 128 -10.43 4.35 6.53
C PHE A 128 -10.86 5.64 7.24
N HIS A 129 -10.31 5.89 8.42
CA HIS A 129 -10.47 7.12 9.19
C HIS A 129 -9.21 7.42 10.01
N PRO A 130 -9.04 8.64 10.56
CA PRO A 130 -7.97 8.93 11.52
C PRO A 130 -8.20 8.20 12.85
N ALA A 131 -7.12 7.93 13.57
CA ALA A 131 -7.19 7.33 14.90
C ALA A 131 -8.11 8.13 15.84
N GLY A 132 -9.06 7.44 16.48
CA GLY A 132 -10.02 8.03 17.42
C GLY A 132 -11.05 8.97 16.79
N LYS A 133 -11.25 8.93 15.46
CA LYS A 133 -12.21 9.77 14.72
C LYS A 133 -12.93 8.94 13.65
N PRO A 134 -13.72 7.92 14.04
CA PRO A 134 -14.38 7.02 13.09
C PRO A 134 -15.43 7.74 12.22
N GLU A 135 -15.96 8.87 12.68
CA GLU A 135 -16.89 9.72 11.93
C GLU A 135 -16.24 10.48 10.75
N ARG A 136 -14.88 10.54 10.70
CA ARG A 136 -14.14 11.24 9.65
C ARG A 136 -13.64 10.30 8.58
N LEU A 137 -14.58 9.77 7.81
CA LEU A 137 -14.27 8.79 6.77
C LEU A 137 -13.32 9.35 5.69
N ARG A 138 -12.56 8.44 5.09
CA ARG A 138 -11.63 8.67 3.99
C ARG A 138 -11.96 7.74 2.82
N THR A 139 -13.25 7.55 2.57
CA THR A 139 -13.79 6.54 1.64
C THR A 139 -14.44 7.14 0.40
N GLU A 140 -14.71 8.47 0.36
CA GLU A 140 -15.42 9.12 -0.74
C GLU A 140 -14.89 8.75 -2.14
N HIS A 141 -13.57 8.66 -2.31
CA HIS A 141 -12.93 8.28 -3.57
C HIS A 141 -12.88 6.77 -3.79
N LEU A 142 -13.18 5.96 -2.79
CA LEU A 142 -13.21 4.51 -2.89
C LEU A 142 -14.54 4.00 -3.43
N ALA A 143 -15.64 4.72 -3.21
CA ALA A 143 -16.97 4.36 -3.72
C ALA A 143 -17.02 4.29 -5.26
N PRO A 144 -16.48 5.27 -6.02
CA PRO A 144 -16.44 5.23 -7.49
C PRO A 144 -15.19 4.55 -8.06
N LEU A 145 -14.29 3.98 -7.26
CA LEU A 145 -13.02 3.41 -7.73
C LEU A 145 -13.25 2.34 -8.79
N LYS A 146 -12.56 2.45 -9.93
CA LYS A 146 -12.65 1.50 -11.05
C LYS A 146 -11.48 0.54 -11.11
N THR A 147 -10.31 0.99 -10.64
CA THR A 147 -9.10 0.17 -10.59
C THR A 147 -9.32 -1.04 -9.70
N PRO A 148 -9.07 -2.28 -10.18
CA PRO A 148 -9.08 -3.47 -9.34
C PRO A 148 -8.26 -3.25 -8.07
N CYS A 149 -8.83 -3.55 -6.91
CA CYS A 149 -8.21 -3.25 -5.64
C CYS A 149 -8.26 -4.44 -4.67
N LEU A 150 -7.16 -4.71 -3.99
CA LEU A 150 -7.12 -5.59 -2.82
C LEU A 150 -6.67 -4.80 -1.59
N ILE A 151 -7.45 -4.87 -0.53
CA ILE A 151 -7.11 -4.32 0.78
C ILE A 151 -6.95 -5.48 1.76
N CYS A 152 -5.75 -5.71 2.27
CA CYS A 152 -5.50 -6.62 3.39
C CYS A 152 -5.66 -5.82 4.69
N GLN A 153 -6.67 -6.15 5.49
CA GLN A 153 -7.07 -5.38 6.67
C GLN A 153 -7.14 -6.26 7.91
N GLY A 154 -6.69 -5.74 9.05
CA GLY A 154 -6.85 -6.43 10.32
C GLY A 154 -8.28 -6.34 10.85
N THR A 155 -8.85 -7.46 11.34
CA THR A 155 -10.22 -7.44 11.87
C THR A 155 -10.40 -6.51 13.07
N ARG A 156 -9.31 -6.14 13.74
CA ARG A 156 -9.28 -5.22 14.89
C ARG A 156 -8.50 -3.93 14.60
N ASP A 157 -8.28 -3.60 13.34
CA ASP A 157 -7.57 -2.36 12.98
C ASP A 157 -8.34 -1.16 13.51
N SER A 158 -7.69 -0.35 14.34
CA SER A 158 -8.28 0.86 14.93
C SER A 158 -8.51 2.01 13.95
N LEU A 159 -8.16 1.83 12.68
CA LEU A 159 -8.39 2.78 11.59
C LEU A 159 -9.43 2.27 10.58
N GLY A 160 -10.20 1.26 10.96
CA GLY A 160 -11.25 0.61 10.20
C GLY A 160 -11.25 -0.89 10.46
N ASN A 161 -12.02 -1.34 11.45
CA ASN A 161 -12.16 -2.74 11.82
C ASN A 161 -13.26 -3.43 11.00
N TRP A 162 -13.44 -4.73 11.24
CA TRP A 162 -14.43 -5.55 10.53
C TRP A 162 -15.85 -4.98 10.57
N ASP A 163 -16.30 -4.58 11.77
CA ASP A 163 -17.68 -4.10 11.97
C ASP A 163 -17.91 -2.75 11.29
N GLU A 164 -16.91 -1.86 11.33
CA GLU A 164 -16.99 -0.55 10.71
C GLU A 164 -16.98 -0.63 9.19
N VAL A 165 -16.02 -1.37 8.62
CA VAL A 165 -15.81 -1.43 7.15
C VAL A 165 -16.95 -2.14 6.45
N GLY A 166 -17.62 -3.09 7.12
CA GLY A 166 -18.82 -3.74 6.59
C GLY A 166 -19.99 -2.79 6.31
N GLY A 167 -19.97 -1.60 6.92
CA GLY A 167 -20.98 -0.54 6.70
C GLY A 167 -20.58 0.54 5.71
N TYR A 168 -19.36 0.48 5.12
CA TYR A 168 -18.89 1.53 4.22
C TYR A 168 -19.35 1.31 2.77
N ASP A 169 -19.65 2.40 2.08
CA ASP A 169 -19.88 2.38 0.64
C ASP A 169 -18.53 2.27 -0.09
N LEU A 170 -18.22 1.06 -0.52
CA LEU A 170 -17.00 0.72 -1.24
C LEU A 170 -17.33 0.20 -2.64
N SER A 171 -16.51 0.56 -3.63
CA SER A 171 -16.64 0.05 -4.99
C SER A 171 -16.61 -1.49 -5.04
N PRO A 172 -17.39 -2.13 -5.93
CA PRO A 172 -17.29 -3.57 -6.20
C PRO A 172 -15.93 -4.00 -6.77
N ALA A 173 -15.11 -3.07 -7.24
CA ALA A 173 -13.72 -3.33 -7.65
C ALA A 173 -12.80 -3.61 -6.45
N ILE A 174 -13.23 -3.30 -5.22
CA ILE A 174 -12.45 -3.50 -3.99
C ILE A 174 -12.78 -4.87 -3.38
N ARG A 175 -11.75 -5.69 -3.24
CA ARG A 175 -11.78 -6.94 -2.47
C ARG A 175 -11.09 -6.74 -1.14
N LEU A 176 -11.65 -7.30 -0.07
CA LEU A 176 -11.07 -7.27 1.28
C LEU A 176 -10.54 -8.66 1.64
N HIS A 177 -9.28 -8.71 2.07
CA HIS A 177 -8.71 -9.86 2.76
C HIS A 177 -8.56 -9.51 4.23
N TRP A 178 -9.19 -10.28 5.11
CA TRP A 178 -9.19 -10.02 6.54
C TRP A 178 -8.13 -10.86 7.26
N ALA A 179 -7.15 -10.18 7.85
CA ALA A 179 -6.22 -10.80 8.78
C ALA A 179 -6.90 -11.00 10.14
N GLU A 180 -7.18 -12.25 10.50
CA GLU A 180 -7.92 -12.60 11.72
C GLU A 180 -7.20 -12.11 12.97
N ASP A 181 -7.96 -11.48 13.88
CA ASP A 181 -7.47 -10.82 15.10
C ASP A 181 -6.33 -9.80 14.85
N GLY A 182 -6.09 -9.41 13.59
CA GLY A 182 -5.04 -8.49 13.19
C GLY A 182 -5.33 -7.04 13.62
N ASP A 183 -4.29 -6.35 14.05
CA ASP A 183 -4.26 -4.90 14.24
C ASP A 183 -3.92 -4.16 12.93
N HIS A 184 -3.56 -2.87 13.02
CA HIS A 184 -3.15 -2.05 11.88
C HIS A 184 -1.93 -2.61 11.12
N ASP A 185 -1.07 -3.39 11.79
CA ASP A 185 0.06 -4.10 11.18
C ASP A 185 -0.28 -5.56 10.84
N LEU A 186 -1.55 -5.93 10.86
CA LEU A 186 -2.07 -7.29 10.68
C LEU A 186 -1.59 -8.27 11.77
N LYS A 187 -1.10 -7.76 12.91
CA LYS A 187 -0.58 -8.56 14.01
C LYS A 187 -1.71 -9.01 14.93
N PRO A 188 -1.86 -10.32 15.17
CA PRO A 188 -2.85 -10.84 16.09
C PRO A 188 -2.38 -10.68 17.54
N ARG A 189 -3.33 -10.72 18.49
CA ARG A 189 -3.03 -10.84 19.92
C ARG A 189 -2.52 -12.25 20.23
N LYS A 190 -1.69 -12.38 21.23
CA LYS A 190 -1.23 -13.71 21.71
C LYS A 190 -2.38 -14.64 22.08
N ALA A 191 -3.47 -14.09 22.62
CA ALA A 191 -4.65 -14.86 23.04
C ALA A 191 -5.45 -15.47 21.88
N SER A 192 -5.25 -15.02 20.62
CA SER A 192 -5.95 -15.57 19.46
C SER A 192 -5.44 -16.94 19.04
N GLY A 193 -4.27 -17.36 19.52
CA GLY A 193 -3.59 -18.57 19.06
C GLY A 193 -2.92 -18.45 17.70
N ARG A 194 -3.02 -17.28 17.04
CA ARG A 194 -2.36 -17.00 15.74
C ARG A 194 -1.02 -16.31 15.94
N SER A 195 -0.14 -16.46 14.97
CA SER A 195 1.13 -15.74 14.89
C SER A 195 1.06 -14.59 13.88
N THR A 196 1.94 -13.62 14.06
CA THR A 196 2.13 -12.53 13.07
C THR A 196 2.51 -13.08 11.70
N GLU A 197 3.37 -14.08 11.67
CA GLU A 197 3.84 -14.71 10.43
C GLU A 197 2.70 -15.38 9.67
N GLN A 198 1.76 -16.05 10.37
CA GLN A 198 0.58 -16.64 9.73
C GLN A 198 -0.26 -15.56 9.02
N ASN A 199 -0.64 -14.49 9.73
CA ASN A 199 -1.42 -13.41 9.13
C ASN A 199 -0.69 -12.72 7.95
N TRP A 200 0.60 -12.51 8.08
CA TRP A 200 1.38 -11.89 7.01
C TRP A 200 1.55 -12.82 5.80
N THR A 201 1.73 -14.12 6.03
CA THR A 201 1.81 -15.11 4.94
C THR A 201 0.48 -15.21 4.19
N GLU A 202 -0.66 -15.27 4.88
CA GLU A 202 -1.98 -15.28 4.27
C GLU A 202 -2.24 -13.99 3.46
N ALA A 203 -1.79 -12.84 3.95
CA ALA A 203 -1.87 -11.59 3.20
C ALA A 203 -0.97 -11.60 1.95
N VAL A 204 0.23 -12.20 2.02
CA VAL A 204 1.10 -12.40 0.83
C VAL A 204 0.43 -13.32 -0.18
N GLU A 205 -0.22 -14.41 0.26
CA GLU A 205 -0.96 -15.32 -0.62
C GLU A 205 -2.13 -14.62 -1.32
N ALA A 206 -2.87 -13.78 -0.58
CA ALA A 206 -3.93 -12.97 -1.15
C ALA A 206 -3.40 -11.97 -2.20
N LEU A 207 -2.26 -11.33 -1.94
CA LEU A 207 -1.59 -10.45 -2.89
C LEU A 207 -1.11 -11.21 -4.13
N ASP A 208 -0.49 -12.39 -3.96
CA ASP A 208 -0.04 -13.24 -5.07
C ASP A 208 -1.21 -13.63 -5.97
N GLY A 209 -2.30 -14.11 -5.39
CA GLY A 209 -3.51 -14.44 -6.13
C GLY A 209 -4.11 -13.24 -6.86
N PHE A 210 -4.10 -12.06 -6.21
CA PHE A 210 -4.55 -10.83 -6.82
C PHE A 210 -3.67 -10.42 -8.02
N PHE A 211 -2.35 -10.44 -7.87
CA PHE A 211 -1.42 -10.09 -8.96
C PHE A 211 -1.54 -11.06 -10.14
N ARG A 212 -1.72 -12.36 -9.89
CA ARG A 212 -1.98 -13.35 -10.96
C ARG A 212 -3.28 -13.09 -11.71
N SER A 213 -4.27 -12.49 -11.07
CA SER A 213 -5.55 -12.15 -11.74
C SER A 213 -5.44 -10.91 -12.63
N LEU A 214 -4.33 -10.16 -12.55
CA LEU A 214 -4.06 -8.93 -13.33
C LEU A 214 -3.00 -9.14 -14.44
N ALA A 215 -2.21 -10.24 -14.38
CA ALA A 215 -1.06 -10.49 -15.25
C ALA A 215 -1.44 -11.14 -16.62
#